data_a779360a4b35323a96b8204909b8561d
#
_entry.id   a779360a4b35323a96b8204909b8561d
#
_cell.length_a   1.000
_cell.length_b   1.000
_cell.length_c   1.000
_cell.angle_alpha   90.00
_cell.angle_beta   90.00
_cell.angle_gamma   90.00
#
_symmetry.space_group_name_H-M   'P 1'
#
loop_
_entity.id
_entity.type
_entity.pdbx_description
1 polymer ?
#
loop_
_entity_poly.entity_id
_entity_poly.type
_entity_poly.pdbx_seq_one_letter_code
_entity_poly.pdbx_strand_id
1 'polypeptide(L)'
;MAQKSDFKTVETDLDELEEKIRKHRRKIAKRIIIVVAAVVALFLIVWLWMALRTYKSFDVKNSVEQKDKSAVSFVDFCGAVVEYSNDGVLYTDSDGNRIWNQAFEMSSPQVVTCESFMTIYDRGGTDLYIMEKNGVKKEIGTSWPIIKACIASQGTVAVLVSENENYYVKLYDVNGKELASGEFFGEQKNIPVDIALSYDAKKLAVDMIDVSGGKTDSVISFYNFGSVGQNEIDNNVGTYKYENQLIPEIAYVSDSRMIAVSDQNIMVFDGSQKPKLKQTIKLEKLIDSVFYNNKYLSLIHI
;
A
#
# COMPACT_ATOMS: atom_id res chain seq x y z
N MET A 1 45.54 -4.62 -89.62
CA MET A 1 46.20 -5.07 -88.37
C MET A 1 45.09 -5.03 -87.26
N ALA A 2 44.62 -6.21 -86.89
CA ALA A 2 43.59 -6.34 -85.89
C ALA A 2 44.27 -6.59 -84.53
N GLN A 3 44.00 -5.70 -83.58
CA GLN A 3 44.54 -5.76 -82.22
C GLN A 3 43.70 -6.77 -81.43
N LYS A 4 44.34 -7.91 -81.08
CA LYS A 4 43.78 -8.97 -80.25
C LYS A 4 43.67 -8.42 -78.78
N SER A 5 42.52 -8.22 -78.24
CA SER A 5 42.31 -7.94 -76.82
C SER A 5 42.35 -9.26 -76.07
N ASP A 6 43.39 -9.48 -75.27
CA ASP A 6 43.47 -10.60 -74.32
C ASP A 6 42.56 -10.36 -73.12
N PHE A 7 41.42 -11.01 -73.14
CA PHE A 7 40.60 -11.11 -71.92
C PHE A 7 41.23 -12.17 -71.01
N LYS A 8 41.77 -11.71 -69.88
CA LYS A 8 42.22 -12.58 -68.79
C LYS A 8 40.99 -13.03 -68.00
N THR A 9 40.67 -14.31 -68.10
CA THR A 9 39.67 -14.92 -67.25
C THR A 9 40.25 -15.00 -65.84
N VAL A 10 39.69 -14.23 -64.91
CA VAL A 10 40.02 -14.38 -63.51
C VAL A 10 39.16 -15.52 -62.97
N GLU A 11 39.73 -16.70 -62.78
CA GLU A 11 39.13 -17.76 -62.00
C GLU A 11 39.08 -17.26 -60.52
N THR A 12 37.98 -16.77 -60.13
CA THR A 12 37.72 -16.40 -58.73
C THR A 12 37.35 -17.72 -58.03
N ASP A 13 38.24 -18.17 -57.13
CA ASP A 13 37.93 -19.32 -56.28
C ASP A 13 36.76 -18.94 -55.36
N LEU A 14 35.59 -19.45 -55.73
CA LEU A 14 34.30 -19.15 -55.01
C LEU A 14 34.38 -19.55 -53.54
N ASP A 15 35.10 -20.61 -53.20
CA ASP A 15 35.29 -21.10 -51.83
C ASP A 15 36.10 -20.11 -50.98
N GLU A 16 37.15 -19.50 -51.56
CA GLU A 16 37.94 -18.48 -50.86
C GLU A 16 37.17 -17.19 -50.64
N LEU A 17 36.29 -16.83 -51.56
CA LEU A 17 35.41 -15.67 -51.44
C LEU A 17 34.34 -15.90 -50.37
N GLU A 18 33.73 -17.05 -50.31
CA GLU A 18 32.76 -17.43 -49.28
C GLU A 18 33.40 -17.45 -47.89
N GLU A 19 34.64 -17.98 -47.78
CA GLU A 19 35.35 -17.96 -46.52
C GLU A 19 35.66 -16.53 -46.03
N LYS A 20 36.09 -15.65 -46.93
CA LYS A 20 36.32 -14.21 -46.61
C LYS A 20 35.04 -13.50 -46.16
N ILE A 21 33.91 -13.74 -46.84
CA ILE A 21 32.61 -13.18 -46.48
C ILE A 21 32.17 -13.71 -45.10
N ARG A 22 32.34 -15.01 -44.85
CA ARG A 22 32.00 -15.63 -43.57
C ARG A 22 32.86 -15.08 -42.41
N LYS A 23 34.17 -14.89 -42.63
CA LYS A 23 35.08 -14.27 -41.66
C LYS A 23 34.70 -12.80 -41.40
N HIS A 24 34.33 -12.04 -42.43
CA HIS A 24 33.90 -10.65 -42.31
C HIS A 24 32.59 -10.54 -41.53
N ARG A 25 31.58 -11.34 -41.88
CA ARG A 25 30.30 -11.41 -41.15
C ARG A 25 30.47 -11.76 -39.67
N ARG A 26 31.36 -12.74 -39.36
CA ARG A 26 31.70 -13.08 -37.96
C ARG A 26 32.37 -11.92 -37.22
N LYS A 27 33.23 -11.14 -37.86
CA LYS A 27 33.86 -9.95 -37.27
C LYS A 27 32.83 -8.86 -36.99
N ILE A 28 31.93 -8.60 -37.93
CA ILE A 28 30.83 -7.64 -37.76
C ILE A 28 29.89 -8.10 -36.63
N ALA A 29 29.46 -9.38 -36.66
CA ALA A 29 28.59 -9.92 -35.61
C ALA A 29 29.22 -9.79 -34.20
N LYS A 30 30.53 -10.11 -34.07
CA LYS A 30 31.24 -9.91 -32.79
C LYS A 30 31.27 -8.45 -32.36
N ARG A 31 31.49 -7.49 -33.29
CA ARG A 31 31.46 -6.06 -32.96
C ARG A 31 30.06 -5.61 -32.52
N ILE A 32 29.00 -6.07 -33.18
CA ILE A 32 27.62 -5.78 -32.82
C ILE A 32 27.32 -6.34 -31.44
N ILE A 33 27.71 -7.59 -31.16
CA ILE A 33 27.50 -8.21 -29.83
C ILE A 33 28.22 -7.42 -28.74
N ILE A 34 29.45 -6.96 -28.98
CA ILE A 34 30.18 -6.14 -27.99
C ILE A 34 29.47 -4.81 -27.74
N VAL A 35 28.98 -4.13 -28.80
CA VAL A 35 28.27 -2.87 -28.67
C VAL A 35 26.96 -3.07 -27.88
N VAL A 36 26.19 -4.11 -28.23
CA VAL A 36 24.96 -4.46 -27.53
C VAL A 36 25.24 -4.78 -26.05
N ALA A 37 26.28 -5.58 -25.78
CA ALA A 37 26.67 -5.90 -24.40
C ALA A 37 27.08 -4.64 -23.61
N ALA A 38 27.79 -3.70 -24.23
CA ALA A 38 28.18 -2.46 -23.62
C ALA A 38 26.95 -1.56 -23.29
N VAL A 39 25.96 -1.50 -24.19
CA VAL A 39 24.71 -0.76 -23.96
C VAL A 39 23.91 -1.39 -22.83
N VAL A 40 23.78 -2.72 -22.80
CA VAL A 40 23.09 -3.44 -21.71
C VAL A 40 23.81 -3.23 -20.38
N ALA A 41 25.14 -3.30 -20.36
CA ALA A 41 25.92 -3.04 -19.14
C ALA A 41 25.74 -1.61 -18.63
N LEU A 42 25.74 -0.63 -19.53
CA LEU A 42 25.47 0.78 -19.16
C LEU A 42 24.06 0.94 -18.56
N PHE A 43 23.07 0.31 -19.19
CA PHE A 43 21.69 0.34 -18.68
C PHE A 43 21.58 -0.31 -17.29
N LEU A 44 22.25 -1.44 -17.09
CA LEU A 44 22.29 -2.12 -15.78
C LEU A 44 22.99 -1.26 -14.71
N ILE A 45 24.08 -0.57 -15.06
CA ILE A 45 24.78 0.34 -14.13
C ILE A 45 23.88 1.51 -13.73
N VAL A 46 23.21 2.14 -14.69
CA VAL A 46 22.28 3.24 -14.41
C VAL A 46 21.09 2.76 -13.57
N TRP A 47 20.54 1.59 -13.90
CA TRP A 47 19.45 0.99 -13.13
C TRP A 47 19.87 0.67 -11.69
N LEU A 48 21.07 0.05 -11.53
CA LEU A 48 21.62 -0.27 -10.22
C LEU A 48 21.90 1.00 -9.41
N TRP A 49 22.45 2.04 -10.05
CA TRP A 49 22.68 3.33 -9.41
C TRP A 49 21.38 3.98 -8.94
N MET A 50 20.31 3.97 -9.74
CA MET A 50 18.99 4.45 -9.35
C MET A 50 18.38 3.61 -8.22
N ALA A 51 18.53 2.29 -8.26
CA ALA A 51 17.98 1.37 -7.28
C ALA A 51 18.68 1.47 -5.91
N LEU A 52 20.00 1.77 -5.91
CA LEU A 52 20.80 1.88 -4.67
C LEU A 52 20.95 3.32 -4.18
N ARG A 53 20.36 4.30 -4.87
CA ARG A 53 20.46 5.71 -4.48
C ARG A 53 19.73 5.94 -3.17
N THR A 54 20.47 6.36 -2.15
CA THR A 54 19.91 6.84 -0.87
C THR A 54 19.81 8.35 -0.90
N TYR A 55 18.63 8.88 -0.51
CA TYR A 55 18.42 10.32 -0.35
C TYR A 55 18.80 10.72 1.06
N LYS A 56 19.73 11.68 1.20
CA LYS A 56 20.21 12.20 2.49
C LYS A 56 19.67 13.60 2.83
N SER A 57 19.03 14.25 1.87
CA SER A 57 18.45 15.58 2.02
C SER A 57 17.26 15.75 1.11
N PHE A 58 16.43 16.72 1.39
CA PHE A 58 15.32 17.15 0.54
C PHE A 58 15.45 18.64 0.25
N ASP A 59 14.94 19.06 -0.90
CA ASP A 59 14.85 20.46 -1.28
C ASP A 59 13.38 20.89 -1.22
N VAL A 60 13.10 21.96 -0.48
CA VAL A 60 11.76 22.57 -0.46
C VAL A 60 11.54 23.28 -1.79
N LYS A 61 10.66 22.73 -2.61
CA LYS A 61 10.33 23.32 -3.93
C LYS A 61 9.31 24.42 -3.84
N ASN A 62 8.36 24.30 -2.92
CA ASN A 62 7.30 25.28 -2.71
C ASN A 62 6.94 25.35 -1.23
N SER A 63 6.50 26.51 -0.78
CA SER A 63 6.00 26.75 0.57
C SER A 63 4.76 27.62 0.46
N VAL A 64 3.64 27.11 0.98
CA VAL A 64 2.36 27.81 0.99
C VAL A 64 2.06 28.23 2.42
N GLU A 65 1.81 29.51 2.64
CA GLU A 65 1.44 30.01 3.95
C GLU A 65 -0.01 29.62 4.29
N GLN A 66 -0.16 28.95 5.41
CA GLN A 66 -1.49 28.61 5.93
C GLN A 66 -2.19 29.86 6.46
N LYS A 67 -3.31 30.19 5.86
CA LYS A 67 -4.09 31.41 6.22
C LYS A 67 -4.96 31.19 7.46
N ASP A 68 -5.38 29.95 7.72
CA ASP A 68 -6.21 29.58 8.84
C ASP A 68 -5.38 28.93 9.95
N LYS A 69 -5.55 29.42 11.20
CA LYS A 69 -4.80 28.94 12.37
C LYS A 69 -5.55 27.85 13.15
N SER A 70 -6.64 27.31 12.59
CA SER A 70 -7.37 26.18 13.18
C SER A 70 -6.48 24.93 13.19
N ALA A 71 -6.72 24.04 14.15
CA ALA A 71 -6.03 22.75 14.19
C ALA A 71 -6.44 21.92 12.98
N VAL A 72 -5.51 21.77 12.04
CA VAL A 72 -5.71 20.99 10.83
C VAL A 72 -4.68 19.88 10.75
N SER A 73 -5.06 18.80 10.13
CA SER A 73 -4.20 17.66 9.82
C SER A 73 -4.01 17.54 8.30
N PHE A 74 -2.89 16.96 7.90
CA PHE A 74 -2.51 16.82 6.49
C PHE A 74 -2.22 15.37 6.15
N VAL A 75 -2.64 14.95 4.95
CA VAL A 75 -2.28 13.65 4.39
C VAL A 75 -1.99 13.76 2.90
N ASP A 76 -1.04 12.96 2.40
CA ASP A 76 -0.77 12.84 0.96
C ASP A 76 -1.86 11.99 0.31
N PHE A 77 -2.38 12.47 -0.81
CA PHE A 77 -3.35 11.73 -1.60
C PHE A 77 -3.14 12.00 -3.09
N CYS A 78 -2.84 10.96 -3.87
CA CYS A 78 -2.63 11.06 -5.32
C CYS A 78 -1.61 12.14 -5.75
N GLY A 79 -0.56 12.37 -4.94
CA GLY A 79 0.47 13.35 -5.21
C GLY A 79 0.06 14.82 -4.99
N ALA A 80 -1.02 15.03 -4.26
CA ALA A 80 -1.52 16.33 -3.82
C ALA A 80 -1.81 16.27 -2.31
N VAL A 81 -2.21 17.36 -1.69
CA VAL A 81 -2.36 17.49 -0.24
C VAL A 81 -3.83 17.54 0.13
N VAL A 82 -4.24 16.67 1.05
CA VAL A 82 -5.52 16.75 1.75
C VAL A 82 -5.28 17.41 3.09
N GLU A 83 -5.92 18.56 3.30
CA GLU A 83 -6.02 19.26 4.58
C GLU A 83 -7.40 19.02 5.16
N TYR A 84 -7.50 18.59 6.42
CA TYR A 84 -8.79 18.31 7.05
C TYR A 84 -8.85 18.79 8.50
N SER A 85 -10.05 19.16 8.91
CA SER A 85 -10.40 19.64 10.25
C SER A 85 -11.77 19.11 10.64
N ASN A 86 -12.28 19.53 11.80
CA ASN A 86 -13.64 19.19 12.24
C ASN A 86 -14.74 19.72 11.31
N ASP A 87 -14.46 20.80 10.58
CA ASP A 87 -15.44 21.49 9.75
C ASP A 87 -15.42 21.07 8.27
N GLY A 88 -14.45 20.25 7.86
CA GLY A 88 -14.36 19.82 6.47
C GLY A 88 -12.99 19.37 6.02
N VAL A 89 -12.90 19.13 4.72
CA VAL A 89 -11.70 18.72 4.01
C VAL A 89 -11.46 19.60 2.80
N LEU A 90 -10.21 19.93 2.56
CA LEU A 90 -9.72 20.70 1.43
C LEU A 90 -8.66 19.86 0.68
N TYR A 91 -8.83 19.73 -0.63
CA TYR A 91 -7.85 19.07 -1.49
C TYR A 91 -7.17 20.10 -2.39
N THR A 92 -5.85 20.17 -2.29
CA THR A 92 -5.02 21.15 -2.98
C THR A 92 -3.92 20.49 -3.80
N ASP A 93 -3.56 21.07 -4.93
CA ASP A 93 -2.41 20.64 -5.71
C ASP A 93 -1.08 21.03 -5.03
N SER A 94 0.04 20.65 -5.67
CA SER A 94 1.39 20.97 -5.18
C SER A 94 1.71 22.47 -5.14
N ASP A 95 0.95 23.30 -5.82
CA ASP A 95 1.10 24.75 -5.88
C ASP A 95 0.19 25.47 -4.89
N GLY A 96 -0.63 24.72 -4.14
CA GLY A 96 -1.59 25.23 -3.16
C GLY A 96 -2.91 25.71 -3.75
N ASN A 97 -3.18 25.39 -5.04
CA ASN A 97 -4.48 25.71 -5.63
C ASN A 97 -5.51 24.69 -5.20
N ARG A 98 -6.67 25.19 -4.77
CA ARG A 98 -7.78 24.33 -4.38
C ARG A 98 -8.34 23.55 -5.59
N ILE A 99 -8.35 22.24 -5.49
CA ILE A 99 -8.98 21.35 -6.46
C ILE A 99 -10.47 21.21 -6.12
N TRP A 100 -10.78 20.85 -4.88
CA TRP A 100 -12.15 20.82 -4.33
C TRP A 100 -12.13 20.94 -2.80
N ASN A 101 -13.29 21.13 -2.22
CA ASN A 101 -13.51 21.08 -0.78
C ASN A 101 -14.86 20.46 -0.47
N GLN A 102 -14.98 19.81 0.69
CA GLN A 102 -16.21 19.27 1.23
C GLN A 102 -16.35 19.73 2.69
N ALA A 103 -17.46 20.36 3.03
CA ALA A 103 -17.80 20.71 4.40
C ALA A 103 -18.52 19.52 5.07
N PHE A 104 -18.25 19.32 6.33
CA PHE A 104 -18.93 18.39 7.25
C PHE A 104 -18.73 18.89 8.67
N GLU A 105 -19.44 18.31 9.63
CA GLU A 105 -19.22 18.54 11.06
C GLU A 105 -18.86 17.20 11.71
N MET A 106 -17.59 17.02 12.07
CA MET A 106 -17.07 15.82 12.72
C MET A 106 -16.35 16.20 14.01
N SER A 107 -16.49 15.39 15.04
CA SER A 107 -15.83 15.61 16.32
C SER A 107 -14.38 15.17 16.33
N SER A 108 -14.08 14.08 15.63
CA SER A 108 -12.73 13.50 15.55
C SER A 108 -12.48 12.89 14.16
N PRO A 109 -12.34 13.74 13.12
CA PRO A 109 -12.16 13.26 11.76
C PRO A 109 -10.85 12.50 11.61
N GLN A 110 -10.92 11.37 10.92
CA GLN A 110 -9.77 10.54 10.55
C GLN A 110 -9.80 10.30 9.06
N VAL A 111 -8.62 10.33 8.43
CA VAL A 111 -8.46 10.10 7.00
C VAL A 111 -7.58 8.88 6.77
N VAL A 112 -8.02 7.98 5.90
CA VAL A 112 -7.24 6.84 5.43
C VAL A 112 -7.25 6.84 3.91
N THR A 113 -6.08 6.68 3.31
CA THR A 113 -5.90 6.68 1.86
C THR A 113 -5.44 5.32 1.35
N CYS A 114 -5.91 4.93 0.16
CA CYS A 114 -5.41 3.78 -0.57
C CYS A 114 -5.47 4.05 -2.07
N GLU A 115 -4.31 4.25 -2.70
CA GLU A 115 -4.17 4.56 -4.11
C GLU A 115 -5.04 5.76 -4.55
N SER A 116 -6.13 5.53 -5.31
CA SER A 116 -7.01 6.55 -5.86
C SER A 116 -8.27 6.85 -5.02
N PHE A 117 -8.41 6.16 -3.89
CA PHE A 117 -9.51 6.36 -2.96
C PHE A 117 -9.03 6.77 -1.57
N MET A 118 -9.85 7.53 -0.89
CA MET A 118 -9.70 7.82 0.53
C MET A 118 -11.05 7.74 1.23
N THR A 119 -11.01 7.47 2.53
CA THR A 119 -12.17 7.57 3.41
C THR A 119 -11.89 8.59 4.51
N ILE A 120 -12.89 9.41 4.80
CA ILE A 120 -12.92 10.30 5.97
C ILE A 120 -14.06 9.83 6.85
N TYR A 121 -13.81 9.63 8.13
CA TYR A 121 -14.82 9.20 9.07
C TYR A 121 -14.67 9.90 10.42
N ASP A 122 -15.79 10.08 11.11
CA ASP A 122 -15.80 10.61 12.49
C ASP A 122 -15.55 9.47 13.49
N ARG A 123 -14.39 9.47 14.12
CA ARG A 123 -14.09 8.49 15.18
C ARG A 123 -14.93 8.81 16.43
N GLY A 124 -15.80 7.86 16.80
CA GLY A 124 -16.80 8.03 17.86
C GLY A 124 -18.12 8.60 17.37
N GLY A 125 -18.19 9.08 16.12
CA GLY A 125 -19.42 9.46 15.42
C GLY A 125 -19.90 8.36 14.47
N THR A 126 -20.83 8.72 13.57
CA THR A 126 -21.49 7.77 12.66
C THR A 126 -21.24 8.07 11.18
N ASP A 127 -20.60 9.19 10.87
CA ASP A 127 -20.47 9.67 9.50
C ASP A 127 -19.17 9.19 8.86
N LEU A 128 -19.29 8.74 7.63
CA LEU A 128 -18.17 8.27 6.80
C LEU A 128 -18.38 8.69 5.34
N TYR A 129 -17.33 9.20 4.71
CA TYR A 129 -17.29 9.56 3.31
C TYR A 129 -16.30 8.71 2.57
N ILE A 130 -16.70 8.13 1.43
CA ILE A 130 -15.80 7.57 0.43
C ILE A 130 -15.53 8.66 -0.59
N MET A 131 -14.26 8.96 -0.82
CA MET A 131 -13.82 10.02 -1.72
C MET A 131 -12.81 9.51 -2.74
N GLU A 132 -12.80 10.16 -3.88
CA GLU A 132 -11.82 9.97 -4.94
C GLU A 132 -11.22 11.33 -5.35
N LYS A 133 -10.25 11.31 -6.25
CA LYS A 133 -9.56 12.55 -6.70
C LYS A 133 -10.52 13.67 -7.15
N ASN A 134 -11.74 13.34 -7.56
CA ASN A 134 -12.75 14.28 -8.04
C ASN A 134 -13.73 14.76 -6.97
N GLY A 135 -13.59 14.31 -5.72
CA GLY A 135 -14.45 14.69 -4.60
C GLY A 135 -15.20 13.50 -3.98
N VAL A 136 -16.30 13.80 -3.30
CA VAL A 136 -17.13 12.78 -2.62
C VAL A 136 -17.76 11.83 -3.62
N LYS A 137 -17.54 10.55 -3.40
CA LYS A 137 -18.17 9.45 -4.16
C LYS A 137 -19.44 8.97 -3.48
N LYS A 138 -19.37 8.77 -2.16
CA LYS A 138 -20.47 8.27 -1.35
C LYS A 138 -20.35 8.73 0.08
N GLU A 139 -21.49 9.07 0.68
CA GLU A 139 -21.66 9.27 2.12
C GLU A 139 -22.38 8.05 2.71
N ILE A 140 -21.90 7.57 3.85
CA ILE A 140 -22.42 6.41 4.57
C ILE A 140 -22.65 6.85 6.02
N GLY A 141 -23.88 6.75 6.51
CA GLY A 141 -24.20 6.83 7.93
C GLY A 141 -24.21 5.44 8.54
N THR A 142 -23.38 5.20 9.55
CA THR A 142 -23.41 3.96 10.32
C THR A 142 -24.48 4.00 11.39
N SER A 143 -24.99 2.82 11.81
CA SER A 143 -25.98 2.73 12.89
C SER A 143 -25.38 2.96 14.27
N TRP A 144 -24.06 2.77 14.41
CA TRP A 144 -23.32 2.81 15.67
C TRP A 144 -22.01 3.59 15.51
N PRO A 145 -21.42 4.07 16.61
CA PRO A 145 -20.19 4.83 16.57
C PRO A 145 -19.03 4.07 15.91
N ILE A 146 -18.30 4.77 15.06
CA ILE A 146 -17.15 4.25 14.33
C ILE A 146 -15.92 4.25 15.24
N ILE A 147 -15.28 3.11 15.39
CA ILE A 147 -13.99 2.99 16.07
C ILE A 147 -12.84 3.21 15.09
N LYS A 148 -12.90 2.51 13.95
CA LYS A 148 -11.89 2.56 12.89
C LYS A 148 -12.53 2.30 11.53
N ALA A 149 -11.97 2.91 10.50
CA ALA A 149 -12.28 2.54 9.12
C ALA A 149 -10.99 2.39 8.31
N CYS A 150 -11.01 1.55 7.29
CA CYS A 150 -9.94 1.40 6.32
C CYS A 150 -10.54 1.20 4.92
N ILE A 151 -9.77 1.54 3.89
CA ILE A 151 -10.22 1.56 2.50
C ILE A 151 -9.27 0.76 1.61
N ALA A 152 -9.81 0.09 0.61
CA ALA A 152 -9.07 -0.64 -0.42
C ALA A 152 -8.94 0.17 -1.72
N SER A 153 -8.11 -0.31 -2.65
CA SER A 153 -7.77 0.41 -3.89
C SER A 153 -8.93 0.62 -4.87
N GLN A 154 -10.01 -0.16 -4.73
CA GLN A 154 -11.25 -0.01 -5.51
C GLN A 154 -12.36 0.76 -4.77
N GLY A 155 -12.06 1.37 -3.62
CA GLY A 155 -13.03 2.12 -2.83
C GLY A 155 -13.94 1.28 -1.91
N THR A 156 -13.65 -0.01 -1.75
CA THR A 156 -14.30 -0.83 -0.71
C THR A 156 -13.80 -0.39 0.66
N VAL A 157 -14.72 -0.14 1.59
CA VAL A 157 -14.40 0.30 2.95
C VAL A 157 -14.80 -0.77 3.95
N ALA A 158 -13.92 -1.06 4.90
CA ALA A 158 -14.25 -1.79 6.11
C ALA A 158 -14.37 -0.82 7.28
N VAL A 159 -15.42 -0.98 8.09
CA VAL A 159 -15.74 -0.11 9.23
C VAL A 159 -15.92 -0.97 10.46
N LEU A 160 -15.17 -0.69 11.51
CA LEU A 160 -15.35 -1.25 12.84
C LEU A 160 -16.24 -0.29 13.64
N VAL A 161 -17.37 -0.78 14.11
CA VAL A 161 -18.33 -0.03 14.92
C VAL A 161 -18.63 -0.77 16.22
N SER A 162 -19.12 -0.06 17.25
CA SER A 162 -19.48 -0.64 18.53
C SER A 162 -20.91 -0.31 18.92
N GLU A 163 -21.62 -1.32 19.40
CA GLU A 163 -22.92 -1.18 20.05
C GLU A 163 -22.83 -1.76 21.47
N ASN A 164 -22.77 -0.88 22.48
CA ASN A 164 -22.52 -1.27 23.87
C ASN A 164 -21.21 -2.08 24.01
N GLU A 165 -21.29 -3.37 24.33
CA GLU A 165 -20.13 -4.29 24.45
C GLU A 165 -19.96 -5.20 23.23
N ASN A 166 -20.78 -5.03 22.19
CA ASN A 166 -20.67 -5.77 20.95
C ASN A 166 -19.98 -4.93 19.87
N TYR A 167 -19.22 -5.58 19.04
CA TYR A 167 -18.45 -4.96 17.98
C TYR A 167 -18.82 -5.58 16.65
N TYR A 168 -18.88 -4.75 15.61
CA TYR A 168 -19.23 -5.20 14.27
C TYR A 168 -18.21 -4.67 13.27
N VAL A 169 -17.74 -5.53 12.37
CA VAL A 169 -17.01 -5.09 11.19
C VAL A 169 -17.94 -5.20 9.99
N LYS A 170 -18.18 -4.10 9.32
CA LYS A 170 -19.01 -4.02 8.12
C LYS A 170 -18.17 -3.62 6.91
N LEU A 171 -18.37 -4.30 5.79
CA LEU A 171 -17.74 -3.98 4.51
C LEU A 171 -18.77 -3.35 3.58
N TYR A 172 -18.41 -2.21 2.99
CA TYR A 172 -19.24 -1.51 2.01
C TYR A 172 -18.50 -1.39 0.68
N ASP A 173 -19.21 -1.53 -0.44
CA ASP A 173 -18.65 -1.20 -1.75
C ASP A 173 -18.55 0.34 -1.92
N VAL A 174 -17.95 0.76 -3.02
CA VAL A 174 -17.77 2.18 -3.38
C VAL A 174 -19.11 2.95 -3.51
N ASN A 175 -20.23 2.28 -3.66
CA ASN A 175 -21.57 2.87 -3.75
C ASN A 175 -22.31 2.84 -2.39
N GLY A 176 -21.68 2.33 -1.33
CA GLY A 176 -22.25 2.22 0.01
C GLY A 176 -23.16 1.02 0.22
N LYS A 177 -23.11 0.03 -0.69
CA LYS A 177 -23.82 -1.23 -0.49
C LYS A 177 -23.04 -2.12 0.47
N GLU A 178 -23.68 -2.63 1.52
CA GLU A 178 -23.08 -3.59 2.43
C GLU A 178 -22.80 -4.92 1.71
N LEU A 179 -21.54 -5.35 1.76
CA LEU A 179 -21.04 -6.58 1.14
C LEU A 179 -20.96 -7.73 2.13
N ALA A 180 -20.55 -7.44 3.37
CA ALA A 180 -20.39 -8.42 4.43
C ALA A 180 -20.46 -7.73 5.79
N SER A 181 -20.84 -8.50 6.82
CA SER A 181 -20.82 -8.09 8.21
C SER A 181 -20.32 -9.24 9.09
N GLY A 182 -19.47 -8.94 10.06
CA GLY A 182 -19.00 -9.85 11.10
C GLY A 182 -19.27 -9.27 12.48
N GLU A 183 -19.66 -10.11 13.44
CA GLU A 183 -19.92 -9.72 14.80
C GLU A 183 -18.85 -10.31 15.74
N PHE A 184 -18.39 -9.48 16.69
CA PHE A 184 -17.43 -9.83 17.73
C PHE A 184 -18.06 -9.57 19.09
N PHE A 185 -18.25 -10.61 19.87
CA PHE A 185 -18.91 -10.51 21.18
C PHE A 185 -17.91 -10.09 22.25
N GLY A 186 -18.14 -8.97 22.90
CA GLY A 186 -17.33 -8.45 24.01
C GLY A 186 -17.31 -9.35 25.23
N GLU A 187 -18.35 -10.19 25.42
CA GLU A 187 -18.39 -11.20 26.50
C GLU A 187 -17.21 -12.18 26.46
N GLN A 188 -16.59 -12.39 25.29
CA GLN A 188 -15.38 -13.23 25.12
C GLN A 188 -14.10 -12.50 25.55
N LYS A 189 -14.19 -11.27 26.06
CA LYS A 189 -13.06 -10.42 26.49
C LYS A 189 -12.03 -10.07 25.41
N ASN A 190 -12.35 -10.35 24.15
CA ASN A 190 -11.57 -9.94 23.00
C ASN A 190 -12.16 -8.65 22.43
N ILE A 191 -11.51 -7.54 22.66
CA ILE A 191 -11.97 -6.21 22.24
C ILE A 191 -11.25 -5.85 20.93
N PRO A 192 -11.95 -5.76 19.78
CA PRO A 192 -11.35 -5.28 18.55
C PRO A 192 -10.87 -3.82 18.69
N VAL A 193 -9.63 -3.56 18.33
CA VAL A 193 -9.01 -2.23 18.46
C VAL A 193 -8.56 -1.66 17.12
N ASP A 194 -8.20 -2.50 16.17
CA ASP A 194 -7.78 -2.07 14.84
C ASP A 194 -8.20 -3.06 13.76
N ILE A 195 -8.39 -2.55 12.55
CA ILE A 195 -8.72 -3.33 11.35
C ILE A 195 -7.88 -2.87 10.17
N ALA A 196 -7.50 -3.82 9.33
CA ALA A 196 -6.80 -3.54 8.09
C ALA A 196 -7.40 -4.34 6.93
N LEU A 197 -7.61 -3.69 5.79
CA LEU A 197 -8.13 -4.28 4.57
C LEU A 197 -7.04 -4.35 3.51
N SER A 198 -6.89 -5.50 2.83
CA SER A 198 -5.94 -5.63 1.73
C SER A 198 -6.33 -4.73 0.56
N TYR A 199 -5.37 -4.33 -0.27
CA TYR A 199 -5.60 -3.42 -1.39
C TYR A 199 -6.65 -3.95 -2.37
N ASP A 200 -6.72 -5.27 -2.57
CA ASP A 200 -7.72 -5.96 -3.37
C ASP A 200 -9.07 -6.22 -2.64
N ALA A 201 -9.24 -5.74 -1.40
CA ALA A 201 -10.38 -5.94 -0.50
C ALA A 201 -10.78 -7.41 -0.24
N LYS A 202 -9.91 -8.37 -0.56
CA LYS A 202 -10.22 -9.79 -0.36
C LYS A 202 -9.83 -10.32 1.01
N LYS A 203 -8.99 -9.59 1.75
CA LYS A 203 -8.52 -10.00 3.06
C LYS A 203 -8.72 -8.88 4.06
N LEU A 204 -9.21 -9.25 5.23
CA LEU A 204 -9.36 -8.38 6.39
C LEU A 204 -8.50 -8.96 7.52
N ALA A 205 -7.75 -8.11 8.20
CA ALA A 205 -7.15 -8.41 9.48
C ALA A 205 -7.89 -7.64 10.57
N VAL A 206 -8.12 -8.27 11.70
CA VAL A 206 -8.71 -7.66 12.90
C VAL A 206 -7.76 -7.92 14.05
N ASP A 207 -7.27 -6.86 14.68
CA ASP A 207 -6.54 -6.95 15.93
C ASP A 207 -7.48 -6.75 17.10
N MET A 208 -7.35 -7.63 18.09
CA MET A 208 -8.17 -7.65 19.30
C MET A 208 -7.25 -7.70 20.52
N ILE A 209 -7.65 -7.03 21.57
CA ILE A 209 -7.01 -7.11 22.88
C ILE A 209 -7.79 -8.10 23.75
N ASP A 210 -7.09 -9.13 24.26
CA ASP A 210 -7.58 -10.06 25.28
C ASP A 210 -7.10 -9.57 26.67
N VAL A 211 -8.02 -9.12 27.51
CA VAL A 211 -7.75 -8.66 28.87
C VAL A 211 -8.10 -9.72 29.92
N SER A 212 -8.34 -10.95 29.49
CA SER A 212 -8.61 -12.07 30.40
C SER A 212 -7.36 -12.43 31.20
N GLY A 213 -7.51 -12.70 32.48
CA GLY A 213 -6.40 -13.17 33.33
C GLY A 213 -5.44 -12.10 33.87
N GLY A 214 -5.79 -10.78 33.76
CA GLY A 214 -5.01 -9.70 34.34
C GLY A 214 -3.72 -9.36 33.56
N LYS A 215 -3.63 -9.82 32.31
CA LYS A 215 -2.59 -9.49 31.34
C LYS A 215 -3.24 -8.92 30.08
N THR A 216 -2.48 -8.19 29.31
CA THR A 216 -2.92 -7.69 28.01
C THR A 216 -2.24 -8.52 26.91
N ASP A 217 -3.02 -9.30 26.21
CA ASP A 217 -2.54 -10.07 25.06
C ASP A 217 -3.19 -9.49 23.80
N SER A 218 -2.47 -9.46 22.68
CA SER A 218 -3.08 -9.14 21.37
C SER A 218 -3.37 -10.40 20.57
N VAL A 219 -4.48 -10.36 19.84
CA VAL A 219 -4.95 -11.47 18.98
C VAL A 219 -5.25 -10.92 17.60
N ILE A 220 -4.44 -11.29 16.60
CA ILE A 220 -4.68 -10.91 15.21
C ILE A 220 -5.39 -12.07 14.50
N SER A 221 -6.58 -11.81 13.97
CA SER A 221 -7.36 -12.74 13.16
C SER A 221 -7.40 -12.29 11.71
N PHE A 222 -7.17 -13.23 10.79
CA PHE A 222 -7.19 -13.00 9.35
C PHE A 222 -8.40 -13.64 8.71
N TYR A 223 -9.12 -12.88 7.93
CA TYR A 223 -10.29 -13.29 7.16
C TYR A 223 -10.01 -13.19 5.67
N ASN A 224 -10.53 -14.14 4.88
CA ASN A 224 -10.40 -14.14 3.43
C ASN A 224 -11.77 -14.32 2.78
N PHE A 225 -12.24 -13.33 2.05
CA PHE A 225 -13.55 -13.34 1.37
C PHE A 225 -13.50 -14.00 -0.01
N GLY A 226 -12.33 -14.46 -0.46
CA GLY A 226 -12.16 -15.25 -1.68
C GLY A 226 -12.48 -16.73 -1.49
N SER A 227 -12.26 -17.51 -2.55
CA SER A 227 -12.60 -18.95 -2.58
C SER A 227 -11.96 -19.79 -1.48
N VAL A 228 -10.79 -19.39 -0.97
CA VAL A 228 -10.10 -20.11 0.11
C VAL A 228 -10.82 -19.91 1.44
N GLY A 229 -11.22 -18.67 1.75
CA GLY A 229 -11.94 -18.39 3.00
C GLY A 229 -13.35 -18.94 3.01
N GLN A 230 -14.02 -19.02 1.86
CA GLN A 230 -15.35 -19.64 1.74
C GLN A 230 -15.37 -21.14 2.17
N ASN A 231 -14.21 -21.79 2.23
CA ASN A 231 -14.08 -23.16 2.72
C ASN A 231 -13.70 -23.23 4.21
N GLU A 232 -13.51 -22.09 4.87
CA GLU A 232 -13.18 -22.00 6.30
C GLU A 232 -14.39 -21.48 7.10
N ILE A 233 -14.44 -21.81 8.39
CA ILE A 233 -15.49 -21.31 9.28
C ILE A 233 -15.35 -19.79 9.40
N ASP A 234 -16.44 -19.07 9.16
CA ASP A 234 -16.53 -17.59 9.22
C ASP A 234 -15.47 -16.88 8.37
N ASN A 235 -15.00 -17.50 7.29
CA ASN A 235 -13.90 -17.03 6.44
C ASN A 235 -12.57 -16.82 7.19
N ASN A 236 -12.39 -17.30 8.42
CA ASN A 236 -11.17 -17.16 9.20
C ASN A 236 -10.09 -18.10 8.65
N VAL A 237 -8.99 -17.54 8.18
CA VAL A 237 -7.88 -18.28 7.58
C VAL A 237 -6.65 -18.37 8.49
N GLY A 238 -6.70 -17.78 9.68
CA GLY A 238 -5.64 -17.87 10.67
C GLY A 238 -5.81 -16.87 11.81
N THR A 239 -5.42 -17.29 13.02
CA THR A 239 -5.42 -16.45 14.21
C THR A 239 -4.08 -16.60 14.94
N TYR A 240 -3.49 -15.49 15.37
CA TYR A 240 -2.20 -15.42 16.04
C TYR A 240 -2.38 -14.69 17.36
N LYS A 241 -1.96 -15.32 18.47
CA LYS A 241 -1.97 -14.72 19.81
C LYS A 241 -0.55 -14.33 20.22
N TYR A 242 -0.44 -13.11 20.76
CA TYR A 242 0.80 -12.51 21.26
C TYR A 242 0.63 -12.19 22.73
N GLU A 243 1.23 -13.02 23.57
CA GLU A 243 1.11 -12.90 25.02
C GLU A 243 1.93 -11.71 25.54
N ASN A 244 1.36 -10.94 26.47
CA ASN A 244 2.01 -9.80 27.11
C ASN A 244 2.53 -8.74 26.10
N GLN A 245 1.81 -8.56 25.00
CA GLN A 245 2.21 -7.68 23.91
C GLN A 245 1.00 -6.89 23.42
N LEU A 246 1.12 -5.58 23.30
CA LEU A 246 0.10 -4.71 22.75
C LEU A 246 0.44 -4.37 21.30
N ILE A 247 -0.53 -4.56 20.40
CA ILE A 247 -0.41 -4.22 18.98
C ILE A 247 -1.42 -3.10 18.68
N PRO A 248 -1.01 -1.82 18.78
CA PRO A 248 -1.93 -0.69 18.55
C PRO A 248 -2.26 -0.46 17.08
N GLU A 249 -1.48 -0.99 16.14
CA GLU A 249 -1.65 -0.70 14.73
C GLU A 249 -1.33 -1.91 13.85
N ILE A 250 -2.25 -2.18 12.93
CA ILE A 250 -2.08 -3.15 11.84
C ILE A 250 -2.39 -2.49 10.51
N ALA A 251 -1.65 -2.81 9.45
CA ALA A 251 -1.90 -2.25 8.12
C ALA A 251 -1.50 -3.20 7.00
N TYR A 252 -2.35 -3.33 5.99
CA TYR A 252 -1.94 -3.92 4.72
C TYR A 252 -1.13 -2.89 3.91
N VAL A 253 0.02 -3.31 3.44
CA VAL A 253 0.90 -2.51 2.57
C VAL A 253 0.89 -2.99 1.12
N SER A 254 0.13 -4.04 0.84
CA SER A 254 -0.16 -4.60 -0.49
C SER A 254 -1.31 -5.61 -0.40
N ASP A 255 -1.65 -6.26 -1.51
CA ASP A 255 -2.65 -7.34 -1.53
C ASP A 255 -2.30 -8.52 -0.62
N SER A 256 -1.03 -8.80 -0.38
CA SER A 256 -0.59 -10.01 0.33
C SER A 256 0.23 -9.78 1.58
N ARG A 257 0.67 -8.54 1.83
CA ARG A 257 1.56 -8.21 2.95
C ARG A 257 0.88 -7.28 3.93
N MET A 258 0.91 -7.68 5.20
CA MET A 258 0.43 -6.91 6.33
C MET A 258 1.56 -6.69 7.33
N ILE A 259 1.61 -5.53 7.93
CA ILE A 259 2.48 -5.20 9.06
C ILE A 259 1.64 -5.05 10.33
N ALA A 260 2.18 -5.49 11.45
CA ALA A 260 1.64 -5.23 12.78
C ALA A 260 2.74 -4.58 13.62
N VAL A 261 2.42 -3.46 14.22
CA VAL A 261 3.34 -2.69 15.06
C VAL A 261 2.94 -2.91 16.49
N SER A 262 3.84 -3.46 17.29
CA SER A 262 3.61 -3.66 18.72
C SER A 262 4.54 -2.78 19.56
N ASP A 263 4.32 -2.78 20.84
CA ASP A 263 5.19 -2.14 21.84
C ASP A 263 6.60 -2.74 21.90
N GLN A 264 6.83 -3.92 21.31
CA GLN A 264 8.10 -4.66 21.39
C GLN A 264 8.68 -5.00 20.01
N ASN A 265 7.84 -5.17 19.01
CA ASN A 265 8.24 -5.70 17.70
C ASN A 265 7.43 -5.09 16.57
N ILE A 266 8.01 -5.12 15.36
CA ILE A 266 7.27 -5.02 14.12
C ILE A 266 7.21 -6.40 13.48
N MET A 267 6.03 -6.85 13.19
CA MET A 267 5.78 -8.15 12.59
C MET A 267 5.32 -7.97 11.14
N VAL A 268 5.89 -8.76 10.24
CA VAL A 268 5.53 -8.78 8.83
C VAL A 268 4.86 -10.11 8.52
N PHE A 269 3.61 -10.04 8.12
CA PHE A 269 2.86 -11.18 7.61
C PHE A 269 2.84 -11.14 6.08
N ASP A 270 2.96 -12.30 5.45
CA ASP A 270 2.90 -12.42 3.99
C ASP A 270 2.14 -13.68 3.58
N GLY A 271 1.34 -13.58 2.56
CA GLY A 271 0.56 -14.67 2.01
C GLY A 271 -0.64 -14.20 1.21
N SER A 272 -0.76 -14.68 -0.03
CA SER A 272 -1.84 -14.29 -0.94
C SER A 272 -3.21 -14.79 -0.50
N GLN A 273 -3.27 -15.89 0.24
CA GLN A 273 -4.53 -16.53 0.67
C GLN A 273 -4.63 -16.66 2.19
N LYS A 274 -3.58 -17.17 2.85
CA LYS A 274 -3.48 -17.34 4.28
C LYS A 274 -2.21 -16.63 4.76
N PRO A 275 -2.31 -15.39 5.29
CA PRO A 275 -1.15 -14.68 5.79
C PRO A 275 -0.43 -15.44 6.91
N LYS A 276 0.90 -15.51 6.83
CA LYS A 276 1.76 -16.14 7.82
C LYS A 276 2.83 -15.17 8.27
N LEU A 277 3.21 -15.24 9.53
CA LEU A 277 4.32 -14.48 10.05
C LEU A 277 5.60 -14.85 9.30
N LYS A 278 6.19 -13.87 8.61
CA LYS A 278 7.40 -14.02 7.81
C LYS A 278 8.64 -13.49 8.51
N GLN A 279 8.48 -12.38 9.22
CA GLN A 279 9.60 -11.69 9.86
C GLN A 279 9.10 -10.98 11.11
N THR A 280 9.95 -10.96 12.14
CA THR A 280 9.78 -10.14 13.33
C THR A 280 11.04 -9.28 13.50
N ILE A 281 10.85 -7.98 13.63
CA ILE A 281 11.90 -6.99 13.85
C ILE A 281 11.74 -6.49 15.28
N LYS A 282 12.72 -6.76 16.14
CA LYS A 282 12.68 -6.31 17.51
C LYS A 282 12.92 -4.80 17.59
N LEU A 283 12.12 -4.11 18.38
CA LEU A 283 12.28 -2.70 18.65
C LEU A 283 13.23 -2.49 19.82
N GLU A 284 14.20 -1.61 19.65
CA GLU A 284 15.16 -1.25 20.72
C GLU A 284 14.69 -0.02 21.51
N LYS A 285 13.77 0.76 20.95
CA LYS A 285 13.25 2.00 21.52
C LYS A 285 11.76 2.11 21.26
N LEU A 286 11.06 2.89 22.10
CA LEU A 286 9.67 3.26 21.85
C LEU A 286 9.56 4.03 20.53
N ILE A 287 8.52 3.71 19.80
CA ILE A 287 8.17 4.36 18.53
C ILE A 287 7.09 5.39 18.83
N ASP A 288 7.28 6.60 18.31
CA ASP A 288 6.27 7.65 18.32
C ASP A 288 5.33 7.49 17.11
N SER A 289 5.92 7.33 15.93
CA SER A 289 5.15 7.27 14.69
C SER A 289 5.77 6.28 13.71
N VAL A 290 4.90 5.63 12.96
CA VAL A 290 5.26 4.67 11.91
C VAL A 290 4.73 5.17 10.57
N PHE A 291 5.61 5.25 9.57
CA PHE A 291 5.25 5.54 8.19
C PHE A 291 5.62 4.35 7.32
N TYR A 292 4.70 3.92 6.49
CA TYR A 292 4.90 2.74 5.65
C TYR A 292 4.31 2.91 4.25
N ASN A 293 4.93 2.21 3.33
CA ASN A 293 4.36 1.96 2.01
C ASN A 293 4.74 0.53 1.57
N ASN A 294 4.43 0.16 0.35
CA ASN A 294 4.71 -1.18 -0.16
C ASN A 294 6.20 -1.59 -0.22
N LYS A 295 7.13 -0.65 -0.01
CA LYS A 295 8.59 -0.88 -0.12
C LYS A 295 9.36 -0.52 1.14
N TYR A 296 8.92 0.51 1.86
CA TYR A 296 9.68 1.12 2.95
C TYR A 296 8.85 1.21 4.21
N LEU A 297 9.51 1.01 5.33
CA LEU A 297 9.03 1.29 6.67
C LEU A 297 9.97 2.31 7.30
N SER A 298 9.43 3.40 7.80
CA SER A 298 10.17 4.43 8.53
C SER A 298 9.60 4.56 9.94
N LEU A 299 10.49 4.65 10.91
CA LEU A 299 10.15 4.75 12.32
C LEU A 299 10.66 6.07 12.85
N ILE A 300 9.83 6.76 13.63
CA ILE A 300 10.24 7.89 14.44
C ILE A 300 10.28 7.39 15.88
N HIS A 301 11.42 7.54 16.52
CA HIS A 301 11.65 7.18 17.92
C HIS A 301 11.50 8.40 18.82
N ILE A 302 10.98 8.17 20.01
CA ILE A 302 10.98 9.17 21.09
C ILE A 302 12.39 9.29 21.67
#